data_7cd4968439e7a7190153c62d0042ac17
#
_entry.id   7cd4968439e7a7190153c62d0042ac17
#
_cell.length_a   1.000
_cell.length_b   1.000
_cell.length_c   1.000
_cell.angle_alpha   90.00
_cell.angle_beta   90.00
_cell.angle_gamma   90.00
#
_symmetry.space_group_name_H-M   'P 1'
#
loop_
_entity.id
_entity.type
_entity.pdbx_description
1 polymer ?
#
loop_
_entity_poly.entity_id
_entity_poly.type
_entity_poly.pdbx_seq_one_letter_code
_entity_poly.pdbx_strand_id
1 'polypeptide(L)'
;GEKPAVPSAIAKYHATELGRQVAIDAMDIHGGKGIVLGPRNYLGRSWQAAPIPITVEGANILTRSMMIFGQGAIRCHPWVLKEMQAAQHPDPQTRLVEFDRNLFGHIGFAISNAVRSLWFGLTAARIGSAPGDAYTRPFYRRLNRYSANLALVADTSMLLLGGKLKFKEKLSARLGDVLSQLYIASAMLKRFEDEGRPVSDRPLLSWAMYDAIYKIEKALSGALRNFPIRPVGWLLWLLVFPWGRRAQEPSDRLGHRAASLLMSPGDARDRLARGVFLTPCANNPAGRIDAALPKVILAEPVERKFLKFVKSAECTALDFDGQLAQAVERGHLTAAEKEQLKELHALTWDAITVDDFDPADLESAALYRKRRIEKAA
;
A
#
# COMPACT_ATOMS: atom_id res chain seq x y z
N GLY A 1 11.48 14.62 -20.87
CA GLY A 1 10.69 13.61 -20.21
C GLY A 1 9.22 13.99 -20.17
N GLU A 2 8.36 13.00 -20.19
CA GLU A 2 6.91 13.18 -20.02
C GLU A 2 6.59 13.67 -18.61
N LYS A 3 5.51 14.45 -18.48
CA LYS A 3 5.00 14.94 -17.19
C LYS A 3 3.69 14.21 -16.83
N PRO A 4 3.75 13.03 -16.19
CA PRO A 4 2.58 12.18 -15.93
C PRO A 4 1.74 12.73 -14.77
N ALA A 5 0.90 13.72 -15.01
CA ALA A 5 0.13 14.44 -13.98
C ALA A 5 -0.78 13.51 -13.15
N VAL A 6 -1.52 12.59 -13.79
CA VAL A 6 -2.44 11.67 -13.09
C VAL A 6 -1.69 10.58 -12.34
N PRO A 7 -0.71 9.87 -12.94
CA PRO A 7 0.11 8.90 -12.21
C PRO A 7 0.86 9.51 -11.01
N SER A 8 1.38 10.73 -11.14
CA SER A 8 2.04 11.43 -10.03
C SER A 8 1.09 11.72 -8.88
N ALA A 9 -0.15 12.16 -9.19
CA ALA A 9 -1.19 12.39 -8.18
C ALA A 9 -1.60 11.08 -7.48
N ILE A 10 -1.76 9.98 -8.22
CA ILE A 10 -2.05 8.65 -7.67
C ILE A 10 -0.90 8.20 -6.76
N ALA A 11 0.34 8.29 -7.23
CA ALA A 11 1.52 7.87 -6.46
C ALA A 11 1.66 8.68 -5.17
N LYS A 12 1.55 10.02 -5.24
CA LYS A 12 1.61 10.90 -4.05
C LYS A 12 0.55 10.53 -3.02
N TYR A 13 -0.71 10.41 -3.46
CA TYR A 13 -1.83 10.11 -2.57
C TYR A 13 -1.63 8.76 -1.87
N HIS A 14 -1.42 7.69 -2.64
CA HIS A 14 -1.32 6.35 -2.06
C HIS A 14 -0.04 6.13 -1.27
N ALA A 15 1.11 6.66 -1.70
CA ALA A 15 2.37 6.52 -0.98
C ALA A 15 2.31 7.21 0.40
N THR A 16 1.71 8.39 0.48
CA THR A 16 1.61 9.12 1.76
C THR A 16 0.57 8.52 2.71
N GLU A 17 -0.59 8.04 2.21
CA GLU A 17 -1.59 7.37 3.05
C GLU A 17 -1.10 6.00 3.53
N LEU A 18 -0.47 5.20 2.66
CA LEU A 18 0.13 3.92 3.05
C LEU A 18 1.29 4.13 4.01
N GLY A 19 2.14 5.15 3.77
CA GLY A 19 3.25 5.49 4.66
C GLY A 19 2.77 5.85 6.07
N ARG A 20 1.67 6.61 6.18
CA ARG A 20 1.03 6.91 7.47
C ARG A 20 0.53 5.63 8.16
N GLN A 21 -0.15 4.75 7.42
CA GLN A 21 -0.67 3.50 7.99
C GLN A 21 0.48 2.60 8.46
N VAL A 22 1.54 2.45 7.65
CA VAL A 22 2.73 1.69 8.04
C VAL A 22 3.39 2.28 9.29
N ALA A 23 3.44 3.61 9.41
CA ALA A 23 3.99 4.25 10.62
C ALA A 23 3.14 3.94 11.87
N ILE A 24 1.80 3.94 11.75
CA ILE A 24 0.88 3.57 12.84
C ILE A 24 1.10 2.10 13.23
N ASP A 25 1.07 1.18 12.27
CA ASP A 25 1.25 -0.25 12.53
C ASP A 25 2.63 -0.53 13.15
N ALA A 26 3.67 0.18 12.70
CA ALA A 26 5.01 0.06 13.29
C ALA A 26 5.07 0.58 14.74
N MET A 27 4.37 1.68 15.05
CA MET A 27 4.25 2.19 16.42
C MET A 27 3.57 1.16 17.32
N ASP A 28 2.48 0.54 16.86
CA ASP A 28 1.75 -0.49 17.61
C ASP A 28 2.62 -1.71 17.87
N ILE A 29 3.40 -2.17 16.87
CA ILE A 29 4.32 -3.32 17.02
C ILE A 29 5.44 -3.01 18.02
N HIS A 30 5.98 -1.78 18.00
CA HIS A 30 7.10 -1.39 18.88
C HIS A 30 6.66 -1.00 20.28
N GLY A 31 5.40 -0.67 20.50
CA GLY A 31 4.86 -0.28 21.81
C GLY A 31 5.63 0.88 22.43
N GLY A 32 6.08 0.75 23.68
CA GLY A 32 6.79 1.80 24.41
C GLY A 32 8.01 2.36 23.69
N LYS A 33 8.75 1.54 22.95
CA LYS A 33 9.89 1.98 22.14
C LYS A 33 9.49 2.98 21.07
N GLY A 34 8.28 2.86 20.50
CA GLY A 34 7.74 3.80 19.53
C GLY A 34 7.23 5.11 20.16
N ILE A 35 6.90 5.12 21.45
CA ILE A 35 6.30 6.25 22.16
C ILE A 35 7.35 7.15 22.81
N VAL A 36 8.31 6.56 23.55
CA VAL A 36 9.33 7.33 24.26
C VAL A 36 10.33 7.91 23.25
N LEU A 37 10.38 9.26 23.16
CA LEU A 37 11.15 9.98 22.13
C LEU A 37 12.60 10.21 22.57
N GLY A 38 13.42 9.21 22.46
CA GLY A 38 14.85 9.27 22.69
C GLY A 38 15.67 8.80 21.49
N PRO A 39 16.99 8.60 21.67
CA PRO A 39 17.89 8.22 20.56
C PRO A 39 17.62 6.83 19.98
N ARG A 40 16.94 5.94 20.72
CA ARG A 40 16.57 4.60 20.26
C ARG A 40 15.26 4.60 19.45
N ASN A 41 14.43 5.63 19.58
CA ASN A 41 13.16 5.75 18.87
C ASN A 41 13.35 6.34 17.48
N TYR A 42 13.21 5.51 16.45
CA TYR A 42 13.30 5.90 15.04
C TYR A 42 11.92 6.05 14.36
N LEU A 43 10.82 5.77 15.06
CA LEU A 43 9.47 5.78 14.51
C LEU A 43 8.66 7.02 14.90
N GLY A 44 8.72 7.45 16.15
CA GLY A 44 7.83 8.48 16.70
C GLY A 44 7.90 9.80 15.94
N ARG A 45 9.10 10.24 15.54
CA ARG A 45 9.27 11.47 14.74
C ARG A 45 8.68 11.33 13.33
N SER A 46 8.82 10.16 12.69
CA SER A 46 8.22 9.88 11.40
C SER A 46 6.69 9.87 11.49
N TRP A 47 6.15 9.30 12.57
CA TRP A 47 4.71 9.33 12.83
C TRP A 47 4.19 10.75 13.05
N GLN A 48 4.89 11.58 13.85
CA GLN A 48 4.56 12.99 14.05
C GLN A 48 4.63 13.81 12.74
N ALA A 49 5.55 13.48 11.84
CA ALA A 49 5.72 14.15 10.56
C ALA A 49 4.72 13.65 9.48
N ALA A 50 4.04 12.52 9.67
CA ALA A 50 3.14 11.93 8.67
C ALA A 50 2.04 12.88 8.15
N PRO A 51 1.47 13.83 8.92
CA PRO A 51 0.53 14.81 8.39
C PRO A 51 1.13 15.77 7.35
N ILE A 52 2.45 16.02 7.39
CA ILE A 52 3.10 16.97 6.47
C ILE A 52 2.93 16.53 5.00
N PRO A 53 3.40 15.34 4.56
CA PRO A 53 3.25 14.92 3.17
C PRO A 53 1.81 14.70 2.75
N ILE A 54 0.86 14.58 3.69
CA ILE A 54 -0.57 14.47 3.41
C ILE A 54 -1.18 15.83 3.06
N THR A 55 -0.67 16.92 3.67
CA THR A 55 -1.25 18.26 3.53
C THR A 55 -0.53 19.14 2.51
N VAL A 56 0.78 18.97 2.32
CA VAL A 56 1.56 19.81 1.40
C VAL A 56 1.51 19.30 -0.05
N GLU A 57 1.86 20.18 -1.00
CA GLU A 57 1.94 19.89 -2.45
C GLU A 57 0.64 19.27 -3.01
N GLY A 58 -0.48 19.83 -2.59
CA GLY A 58 -1.82 19.31 -2.88
C GLY A 58 -2.29 18.33 -1.82
N ALA A 59 -3.14 18.83 -0.92
CA ALA A 59 -3.71 18.04 0.15
C ALA A 59 -4.36 16.76 -0.39
N ASN A 60 -4.17 15.64 0.29
CA ASN A 60 -4.67 14.34 -0.16
C ASN A 60 -6.19 14.32 -0.38
N ILE A 61 -6.96 15.06 0.43
CA ILE A 61 -8.40 15.17 0.22
C ILE A 61 -8.73 15.83 -1.13
N LEU A 62 -8.01 16.89 -1.51
CA LEU A 62 -8.16 17.53 -2.81
C LEU A 62 -7.68 16.62 -3.95
N THR A 63 -6.53 15.98 -3.76
CA THR A 63 -5.94 15.06 -4.74
C THR A 63 -6.91 13.93 -5.07
N ARG A 64 -7.45 13.26 -4.05
CA ARG A 64 -8.40 12.15 -4.21
C ARG A 64 -9.75 12.62 -4.75
N SER A 65 -10.31 13.71 -4.22
CA SER A 65 -11.69 14.13 -4.53
C SER A 65 -11.81 14.86 -5.87
N MET A 66 -10.76 15.53 -6.33
CA MET A 66 -10.84 16.40 -7.50
C MET A 66 -9.75 16.17 -8.54
N MET A 67 -8.49 15.90 -8.13
CA MET A 67 -7.39 15.87 -9.10
C MET A 67 -7.32 14.56 -9.87
N ILE A 68 -7.33 13.41 -9.19
CA ILE A 68 -7.13 12.10 -9.84
C ILE A 68 -8.21 11.87 -10.90
N PHE A 69 -9.49 11.91 -10.52
CA PHE A 69 -10.57 11.69 -11.47
C PHE A 69 -10.77 12.89 -12.39
N GLY A 70 -10.78 14.12 -11.88
CA GLY A 70 -11.01 15.33 -12.67
C GLY A 70 -9.96 15.54 -13.76
N GLN A 71 -8.67 15.32 -13.44
CA GLN A 71 -7.61 15.36 -14.46
C GLN A 71 -7.67 14.12 -15.36
N GLY A 72 -7.92 12.94 -14.79
CA GLY A 72 -8.02 11.69 -15.52
C GLY A 72 -9.17 11.66 -16.52
N ALA A 73 -10.33 12.17 -16.14
CA ALA A 73 -11.51 12.26 -17.00
C ALA A 73 -11.31 13.13 -18.24
N ILE A 74 -10.40 14.10 -18.18
CA ILE A 74 -10.09 14.95 -19.32
C ILE A 74 -8.85 14.46 -20.06
N ARG A 75 -7.74 14.25 -19.34
CA ARG A 75 -6.42 14.01 -19.94
C ARG A 75 -6.18 12.56 -20.36
N CYS A 76 -6.80 11.60 -19.67
CA CYS A 76 -6.64 10.17 -19.96
C CYS A 76 -7.80 9.62 -20.80
N HIS A 77 -8.86 10.40 -21.03
CA HIS A 77 -9.95 9.98 -21.91
C HIS A 77 -9.54 10.11 -23.39
N PRO A 78 -9.81 9.10 -24.22
CA PRO A 78 -9.34 9.10 -25.62
C PRO A 78 -9.97 10.19 -26.49
N TRP A 79 -11.13 10.73 -26.11
CA TRP A 79 -11.91 11.65 -26.93
C TRP A 79 -12.13 13.03 -26.32
N VAL A 80 -12.42 13.14 -25.02
CA VAL A 80 -12.85 14.40 -24.36
C VAL A 80 -11.89 15.55 -24.60
N LEU A 81 -10.58 15.32 -24.44
CA LEU A 81 -9.59 16.38 -24.69
C LEU A 81 -9.58 16.80 -26.16
N LYS A 82 -9.72 15.86 -27.10
CA LYS A 82 -9.76 16.16 -28.54
C LYS A 82 -11.02 16.94 -28.93
N GLU A 83 -12.18 16.60 -28.36
CA GLU A 83 -13.42 17.35 -28.54
C GLU A 83 -13.29 18.79 -28.04
N MET A 84 -12.70 18.99 -26.84
CA MET A 84 -12.46 20.30 -26.29
C MET A 84 -11.49 21.12 -27.17
N GLN A 85 -10.44 20.52 -27.69
CA GLN A 85 -9.48 21.18 -28.59
C GLN A 85 -10.11 21.51 -29.92
N ALA A 86 -10.85 20.56 -30.50
CA ALA A 86 -11.60 20.79 -31.75
C ALA A 86 -12.60 21.96 -31.62
N ALA A 87 -13.36 21.99 -30.51
CA ALA A 87 -14.32 23.05 -30.23
C ALA A 87 -13.69 24.48 -30.13
N GLN A 88 -12.41 24.57 -29.83
CA GLN A 88 -11.65 25.83 -29.73
C GLN A 88 -10.88 26.18 -30.99
N HIS A 89 -10.96 25.36 -32.05
CA HIS A 89 -10.22 25.64 -33.29
C HIS A 89 -10.70 26.95 -33.95
N PRO A 90 -9.78 27.84 -34.36
CA PRO A 90 -10.14 29.15 -34.90
C PRO A 90 -10.92 29.07 -36.22
N ASP A 91 -10.55 28.14 -37.11
CA ASP A 91 -11.25 27.95 -38.37
C ASP A 91 -12.57 27.18 -38.16
N PRO A 92 -13.74 27.76 -38.55
CA PRO A 92 -15.06 27.15 -38.34
C PRO A 92 -15.25 25.80 -39.05
N GLN A 93 -14.67 25.66 -40.23
CA GLN A 93 -14.84 24.43 -41.03
C GLN A 93 -14.04 23.28 -40.45
N THR A 94 -12.79 23.52 -40.10
CA THR A 94 -11.92 22.52 -39.40
C THR A 94 -12.52 22.14 -38.04
N ARG A 95 -13.00 23.17 -37.30
CA ARG A 95 -13.68 22.97 -36.01
C ARG A 95 -14.86 22.01 -36.12
N LEU A 96 -15.73 22.18 -37.12
CA LEU A 96 -16.90 21.31 -37.29
C LEU A 96 -16.47 19.88 -37.64
N VAL A 97 -15.61 19.72 -38.66
CA VAL A 97 -15.17 18.39 -39.14
C VAL A 97 -14.44 17.63 -38.07
N GLU A 98 -13.52 18.24 -37.33
CA GLU A 98 -12.78 17.59 -36.25
C GLU A 98 -13.67 17.26 -35.06
N PHE A 99 -14.57 18.19 -34.68
CA PHE A 99 -15.49 17.93 -33.58
C PHE A 99 -16.43 16.76 -33.90
N ASP A 100 -17.04 16.72 -35.08
CA ASP A 100 -17.93 15.62 -35.50
C ASP A 100 -17.19 14.27 -35.48
N ARG A 101 -15.98 14.22 -36.05
CA ARG A 101 -15.17 13.00 -36.05
C ARG A 101 -14.89 12.50 -34.62
N ASN A 102 -14.52 13.40 -33.72
CA ASN A 102 -14.21 13.04 -32.33
C ASN A 102 -15.49 12.66 -31.57
N LEU A 103 -16.61 13.34 -31.78
CA LEU A 103 -17.89 13.05 -31.16
C LEU A 103 -18.43 11.68 -31.56
N PHE A 104 -18.42 11.33 -32.86
CA PHE A 104 -18.84 10.01 -33.31
C PHE A 104 -17.90 8.91 -32.81
N GLY A 105 -16.59 9.16 -32.73
CA GLY A 105 -15.64 8.27 -32.09
C GLY A 105 -15.94 8.05 -30.60
N HIS A 106 -16.30 9.12 -29.89
CA HIS A 106 -16.67 9.05 -28.47
C HIS A 106 -17.98 8.25 -28.27
N ILE A 107 -19.00 8.50 -29.09
CA ILE A 107 -20.25 7.71 -29.06
C ILE A 107 -19.97 6.22 -29.25
N GLY A 108 -19.17 5.88 -30.26
CA GLY A 108 -18.76 4.49 -30.50
C GLY A 108 -18.00 3.87 -29.32
N PHE A 109 -17.13 4.65 -28.70
CA PHE A 109 -16.38 4.25 -27.48
C PHE A 109 -17.33 4.01 -26.31
N ALA A 110 -18.28 4.89 -26.04
CA ALA A 110 -19.26 4.76 -24.96
C ALA A 110 -20.15 3.52 -25.15
N ILE A 111 -20.67 3.29 -26.37
CA ILE A 111 -21.45 2.09 -26.70
C ILE A 111 -20.60 0.83 -26.52
N SER A 112 -19.37 0.82 -27.03
CA SER A 112 -18.44 -0.30 -26.85
C SER A 112 -18.20 -0.62 -25.37
N ASN A 113 -17.99 0.39 -24.54
CA ASN A 113 -17.78 0.18 -23.10
C ASN A 113 -19.05 -0.30 -22.38
N ALA A 114 -20.24 0.15 -22.80
CA ALA A 114 -21.51 -0.38 -22.26
C ALA A 114 -21.67 -1.88 -22.57
N VAL A 115 -21.45 -2.28 -23.82
CA VAL A 115 -21.52 -3.68 -24.24
C VAL A 115 -20.44 -4.51 -23.52
N ARG A 116 -19.20 -4.03 -23.43
CA ARG A 116 -18.10 -4.74 -22.75
C ARG A 116 -18.35 -4.84 -21.24
N SER A 117 -18.90 -3.82 -20.61
CA SER A 117 -19.26 -3.87 -19.20
C SER A 117 -20.26 -4.98 -18.90
N LEU A 118 -21.34 -5.06 -19.69
CA LEU A 118 -22.35 -6.10 -19.56
C LEU A 118 -21.77 -7.48 -19.87
N TRP A 119 -21.06 -7.63 -21.00
CA TRP A 119 -20.46 -8.89 -21.42
C TRP A 119 -19.49 -9.45 -20.38
N PHE A 120 -18.55 -8.63 -19.93
CA PHE A 120 -17.61 -9.04 -18.89
C PHE A 120 -18.28 -9.24 -17.53
N GLY A 121 -19.37 -8.52 -17.25
CA GLY A 121 -20.20 -8.75 -16.08
C GLY A 121 -20.86 -10.13 -16.10
N LEU A 122 -21.53 -10.49 -17.19
CA LEU A 122 -22.22 -11.77 -17.39
C LEU A 122 -21.24 -12.96 -17.38
N THR A 123 -20.10 -12.84 -18.07
CA THR A 123 -19.08 -13.89 -18.18
C THR A 123 -18.09 -13.92 -17.01
N ALA A 124 -18.25 -13.04 -16.00
CA ALA A 124 -17.29 -12.84 -14.92
C ALA A 124 -15.86 -12.59 -15.43
N ALA A 125 -15.73 -11.92 -16.58
CA ALA A 125 -14.50 -11.66 -17.32
C ALA A 125 -13.69 -12.93 -17.67
N ARG A 126 -14.33 -14.09 -17.76
CA ARG A 126 -13.66 -15.35 -18.14
C ARG A 126 -13.40 -15.43 -19.65
N ILE A 127 -14.25 -14.77 -20.45
CA ILE A 127 -14.18 -14.76 -21.91
C ILE A 127 -13.68 -13.39 -22.38
N GLY A 128 -12.57 -13.38 -23.10
CA GLY A 128 -11.94 -12.17 -23.63
C GLY A 128 -10.43 -12.36 -23.80
N SER A 129 -9.86 -11.64 -24.77
CA SER A 129 -8.41 -11.58 -24.95
C SER A 129 -7.77 -10.75 -23.86
N ALA A 130 -6.63 -11.20 -23.36
CA ALA A 130 -5.79 -10.48 -22.42
C ALA A 130 -4.35 -11.02 -22.50
N PRO A 131 -3.36 -10.19 -22.24
CA PRO A 131 -1.96 -10.62 -22.16
C PRO A 131 -1.69 -11.52 -20.94
N GLY A 132 -0.45 -11.97 -20.82
CA GLY A 132 0.03 -12.74 -19.70
C GLY A 132 -0.12 -14.25 -19.87
N ASP A 133 0.39 -14.97 -18.89
CA ASP A 133 0.35 -16.43 -18.82
C ASP A 133 -0.94 -16.97 -18.16
N ALA A 134 -1.00 -18.25 -17.89
CA ALA A 134 -2.15 -18.88 -17.24
C ALA A 134 -2.43 -18.32 -15.84
N TYR A 135 -1.41 -17.80 -15.14
CA TYR A 135 -1.54 -17.23 -13.81
C TYR A 135 -1.95 -15.75 -13.85
N THR A 136 -1.33 -14.92 -14.70
CA THR A 136 -1.56 -13.46 -14.72
C THR A 136 -2.76 -13.07 -15.61
N ARG A 137 -3.05 -13.82 -16.67
CA ARG A 137 -4.15 -13.54 -17.61
C ARG A 137 -5.52 -13.35 -16.97
N PRO A 138 -5.93 -14.12 -15.94
CA PRO A 138 -7.20 -13.87 -15.25
C PRO A 138 -7.28 -12.49 -14.58
N PHE A 139 -6.16 -11.99 -14.07
CA PHE A 139 -6.11 -10.64 -13.49
C PHE A 139 -6.23 -9.56 -14.57
N TYR A 140 -5.50 -9.66 -15.67
CA TYR A 140 -5.65 -8.74 -16.81
C TYR A 140 -7.09 -8.70 -17.36
N ARG A 141 -7.76 -9.84 -17.47
CA ARG A 141 -9.18 -9.89 -17.89
C ARG A 141 -10.09 -9.14 -16.92
N ARG A 142 -9.87 -9.27 -15.61
CA ARG A 142 -10.61 -8.50 -14.59
C ARG A 142 -10.31 -7.01 -14.69
N LEU A 143 -9.06 -6.61 -14.91
CA LEU A 143 -8.73 -5.19 -15.12
C LEU A 143 -9.40 -4.64 -16.37
N ASN A 144 -9.45 -5.37 -17.47
CA ASN A 144 -10.19 -4.99 -18.68
C ASN A 144 -11.69 -4.76 -18.41
N ARG A 145 -12.31 -5.62 -17.59
CA ARG A 145 -13.70 -5.44 -17.15
C ARG A 145 -13.86 -4.12 -16.40
N TYR A 146 -13.05 -3.88 -15.36
CA TYR A 146 -13.22 -2.70 -14.53
C TYR A 146 -12.79 -1.41 -15.24
N SER A 147 -11.88 -1.49 -16.20
CA SER A 147 -11.56 -0.35 -17.08
C SER A 147 -12.77 0.03 -17.94
N ALA A 148 -13.46 -0.93 -18.55
CA ALA A 148 -14.70 -0.67 -19.30
C ALA A 148 -15.81 -0.11 -18.36
N ASN A 149 -15.94 -0.67 -17.17
CA ASN A 149 -16.88 -0.17 -16.16
C ASN A 149 -16.59 1.27 -15.75
N LEU A 150 -15.31 1.61 -15.52
CA LEU A 150 -14.91 2.98 -15.19
C LEU A 150 -15.23 3.93 -16.33
N ALA A 151 -14.88 3.57 -17.57
CA ALA A 151 -15.16 4.40 -18.75
C ALA A 151 -16.67 4.66 -18.89
N LEU A 152 -17.50 3.62 -18.82
CA LEU A 152 -18.96 3.75 -18.89
C LEU A 152 -19.53 4.70 -17.80
N VAL A 153 -19.11 4.51 -16.54
CA VAL A 153 -19.62 5.32 -15.43
C VAL A 153 -19.08 6.77 -15.50
N ALA A 154 -17.83 6.96 -15.96
CA ALA A 154 -17.23 8.26 -16.14
C ALA A 154 -17.95 9.04 -17.24
N ASP A 155 -18.15 8.45 -18.43
CA ASP A 155 -18.84 9.08 -19.55
C ASP A 155 -20.28 9.46 -19.18
N THR A 156 -21.02 8.54 -18.55
CA THR A 156 -22.37 8.80 -18.08
C THR A 156 -22.38 9.93 -17.02
N SER A 157 -21.39 9.99 -16.14
CA SER A 157 -21.28 11.04 -15.14
C SER A 157 -20.98 12.39 -15.77
N MET A 158 -20.07 12.45 -16.74
CA MET A 158 -19.74 13.68 -17.47
C MET A 158 -20.92 14.18 -18.30
N LEU A 159 -21.57 13.28 -19.04
CA LEU A 159 -22.72 13.60 -19.89
C LEU A 159 -23.90 14.21 -19.08
N LEU A 160 -24.26 13.55 -17.97
CA LEU A 160 -25.46 13.93 -17.22
C LEU A 160 -25.25 15.01 -16.18
N LEU A 161 -24.05 15.13 -15.63
CA LEU A 161 -23.75 16.09 -14.57
C LEU A 161 -22.98 17.30 -15.09
N GLY A 162 -22.23 17.19 -16.19
CA GLY A 162 -21.43 18.24 -16.79
C GLY A 162 -20.59 18.98 -15.74
N GLY A 163 -20.62 20.30 -15.74
CA GLY A 163 -19.88 21.12 -14.78
C GLY A 163 -20.30 20.94 -13.31
N LYS A 164 -21.48 20.37 -13.04
CA LYS A 164 -21.92 20.04 -11.67
C LYS A 164 -21.16 18.88 -11.06
N LEU A 165 -20.46 18.07 -11.87
CA LEU A 165 -19.66 16.92 -11.40
C LEU A 165 -18.56 17.36 -10.42
N LYS A 166 -17.96 18.54 -10.61
CA LYS A 166 -16.95 19.11 -9.71
C LYS A 166 -17.45 19.34 -8.28
N PHE A 167 -18.78 19.53 -8.10
CA PHE A 167 -19.39 19.68 -6.77
C PHE A 167 -19.86 18.34 -6.17
N LYS A 168 -19.70 17.24 -6.90
CA LYS A 168 -20.04 15.90 -6.44
C LYS A 168 -18.76 15.14 -6.00
N GLU A 169 -18.01 15.77 -5.11
CA GLU A 169 -16.68 15.31 -4.68
C GLU A 169 -16.64 13.83 -4.23
N LYS A 170 -17.68 13.36 -3.50
CA LYS A 170 -17.76 11.95 -3.09
C LYS A 170 -17.89 10.98 -4.27
N LEU A 171 -18.58 11.40 -5.35
CA LEU A 171 -18.67 10.61 -6.58
C LEU A 171 -17.33 10.61 -7.30
N SER A 172 -16.75 11.81 -7.50
CA SER A 172 -15.42 11.97 -8.11
C SER A 172 -14.34 11.21 -7.36
N ALA A 173 -14.34 11.25 -6.01
CA ALA A 173 -13.41 10.49 -5.18
C ALA A 173 -13.51 8.99 -5.41
N ARG A 174 -14.72 8.42 -5.46
CA ARG A 174 -14.92 6.98 -5.73
C ARG A 174 -14.45 6.58 -7.13
N LEU A 175 -14.70 7.43 -8.15
CA LEU A 175 -14.18 7.17 -9.50
C LEU A 175 -12.66 7.33 -9.54
N GLY A 176 -12.10 8.26 -8.78
CA GLY A 176 -10.66 8.39 -8.56
C GLY A 176 -10.05 7.17 -7.88
N ASP A 177 -10.73 6.58 -6.89
CA ASP A 177 -10.29 5.35 -6.23
C ASP A 177 -10.25 4.18 -7.23
N VAL A 178 -11.27 4.06 -8.11
CA VAL A 178 -11.29 3.02 -9.16
C VAL A 178 -10.11 3.22 -10.12
N LEU A 179 -9.90 4.43 -10.61
CA LEU A 179 -8.78 4.75 -11.51
C LEU A 179 -7.43 4.44 -10.85
N SER A 180 -7.26 4.84 -9.59
CA SER A 180 -6.04 4.60 -8.83
C SER A 180 -5.77 3.11 -8.66
N GLN A 181 -6.76 2.34 -8.26
CA GLN A 181 -6.60 0.89 -8.05
C GLN A 181 -6.35 0.14 -9.37
N LEU A 182 -6.96 0.56 -10.47
CA LEU A 182 -6.66 0.03 -11.81
C LEU A 182 -5.22 0.31 -12.21
N TYR A 183 -4.73 1.52 -11.98
CA TYR A 183 -3.36 1.90 -12.28
C TYR A 183 -2.36 1.10 -11.44
N ILE A 184 -2.57 1.04 -10.11
CA ILE A 184 -1.71 0.31 -9.18
C ILE A 184 -1.71 -1.19 -9.51
N ALA A 185 -2.87 -1.79 -9.77
CA ALA A 185 -2.97 -3.18 -10.15
C ALA A 185 -2.23 -3.49 -11.46
N SER A 186 -2.33 -2.59 -12.45
CA SER A 186 -1.58 -2.71 -13.69
C SER A 186 -0.08 -2.60 -13.48
N ALA A 187 0.37 -1.69 -12.60
CA ALA A 187 1.78 -1.52 -12.24
C ALA A 187 2.33 -2.75 -11.50
N MET A 188 1.54 -3.36 -10.59
CA MET A 188 1.91 -4.60 -9.90
C MET A 188 2.11 -5.77 -10.89
N LEU A 189 1.18 -5.94 -11.83
CA LEU A 189 1.32 -6.96 -12.88
C LEU A 189 2.53 -6.68 -13.77
N LYS A 190 2.72 -5.43 -14.19
CA LYS A 190 3.87 -5.03 -15.01
C LYS A 190 5.19 -5.32 -14.29
N ARG A 191 5.30 -4.96 -13.03
CA ARG A 191 6.49 -5.26 -12.22
C ARG A 191 6.76 -6.76 -12.14
N PHE A 192 5.73 -7.57 -11.87
CA PHE A 192 5.86 -9.02 -11.80
C PHE A 192 6.35 -9.62 -13.14
N GLU A 193 5.84 -9.11 -14.27
CA GLU A 193 6.28 -9.51 -15.60
C GLU A 193 7.74 -9.12 -15.85
N ASP A 194 8.13 -7.88 -15.51
CA ASP A 194 9.48 -7.35 -15.71
C ASP A 194 10.53 -8.06 -14.83
N GLU A 195 10.15 -8.52 -13.66
CA GLU A 195 11.00 -9.31 -12.75
C GLU A 195 11.08 -10.80 -13.16
N GLY A 196 10.53 -11.18 -14.32
CA GLY A 196 10.60 -12.54 -14.85
C GLY A 196 9.58 -13.51 -14.26
N ARG A 197 8.50 -13.01 -13.68
CA ARG A 197 7.38 -13.80 -13.10
C ARG A 197 7.82 -14.78 -12.00
N PRO A 198 8.51 -14.33 -10.95
CA PRO A 198 9.03 -15.19 -9.91
C PRO A 198 7.90 -15.94 -9.21
N VAL A 199 7.94 -17.28 -9.27
CA VAL A 199 6.90 -18.14 -8.69
C VAL A 199 6.75 -17.93 -7.18
N SER A 200 7.86 -17.63 -6.49
CA SER A 200 7.87 -17.30 -5.06
C SER A 200 6.96 -16.13 -4.72
N ASP A 201 6.84 -15.12 -5.60
CA ASP A 201 6.11 -13.87 -5.33
C ASP A 201 4.60 -13.96 -5.63
N ARG A 202 4.14 -15.10 -6.19
CA ARG A 202 2.71 -15.29 -6.49
C ARG A 202 1.77 -15.06 -5.30
N PRO A 203 2.08 -15.46 -4.05
CA PRO A 203 1.22 -15.14 -2.92
C PRO A 203 1.08 -13.65 -2.68
N LEU A 204 2.18 -12.88 -2.78
CA LEU A 204 2.18 -11.42 -2.65
C LEU A 204 1.35 -10.76 -3.75
N LEU A 205 1.62 -11.12 -5.00
CA LEU A 205 0.87 -10.58 -6.14
C LEU A 205 -0.61 -10.93 -6.05
N SER A 206 -0.96 -12.19 -5.74
CA SER A 206 -2.35 -12.61 -5.59
C SER A 206 -3.07 -11.81 -4.51
N TRP A 207 -2.44 -11.66 -3.34
CA TRP A 207 -3.03 -10.89 -2.24
C TRP A 207 -3.29 -9.44 -2.66
N ALA A 208 -2.29 -8.78 -3.23
CA ALA A 208 -2.39 -7.39 -3.65
C ALA A 208 -3.42 -7.19 -4.79
N MET A 209 -3.51 -8.13 -5.74
CA MET A 209 -4.49 -8.10 -6.82
C MET A 209 -5.92 -8.30 -6.32
N TYR A 210 -6.16 -9.23 -5.40
CA TYR A 210 -7.49 -9.43 -4.82
C TYR A 210 -7.92 -8.23 -3.99
N ASP A 211 -7.04 -7.65 -3.20
CA ASP A 211 -7.29 -6.42 -2.43
C ASP A 211 -7.65 -5.24 -3.37
N ALA A 212 -6.86 -5.01 -4.42
CA ALA A 212 -7.14 -3.98 -5.41
C ALA A 212 -8.50 -4.18 -6.10
N ILE A 213 -8.82 -5.41 -6.52
CA ILE A 213 -10.10 -5.75 -7.15
C ILE A 213 -11.27 -5.54 -6.19
N TYR A 214 -11.13 -5.93 -4.93
CA TYR A 214 -12.14 -5.68 -3.90
C TYR A 214 -12.38 -4.18 -3.71
N LYS A 215 -11.31 -3.39 -3.62
CA LYS A 215 -11.39 -1.92 -3.50
C LYS A 215 -12.06 -1.28 -4.72
N ILE A 216 -11.76 -1.75 -5.93
CA ILE A 216 -12.43 -1.32 -7.17
C ILE A 216 -13.93 -1.56 -7.09
N GLU A 217 -14.38 -2.78 -6.76
CA GLU A 217 -15.81 -3.08 -6.66
C GLU A 217 -16.50 -2.31 -5.54
N LYS A 218 -15.83 -2.11 -4.41
CA LYS A 218 -16.34 -1.30 -3.30
C LYS A 218 -16.56 0.16 -3.73
N ALA A 219 -15.61 0.75 -4.45
CA ALA A 219 -15.68 2.12 -4.94
C ALA A 219 -16.77 2.28 -6.02
N LEU A 220 -16.82 1.40 -7.03
CA LEU A 220 -17.86 1.37 -8.05
C LEU A 220 -19.25 1.21 -7.43
N SER A 221 -19.43 0.25 -6.55
CA SER A 221 -20.70 0.04 -5.84
C SER A 221 -21.13 1.28 -5.08
N GLY A 222 -20.19 1.93 -4.38
CA GLY A 222 -20.44 3.19 -3.68
C GLY A 222 -20.82 4.34 -4.61
N ALA A 223 -20.21 4.42 -5.81
CA ALA A 223 -20.55 5.42 -6.83
C ALA A 223 -21.97 5.19 -7.37
N LEU A 224 -22.31 3.97 -7.77
CA LEU A 224 -23.58 3.63 -8.39
C LEU A 224 -24.77 3.75 -7.41
N ARG A 225 -24.60 3.29 -6.17
CA ARG A 225 -25.63 3.42 -5.12
C ARG A 225 -25.97 4.87 -4.78
N ASN A 226 -25.00 5.77 -4.95
CA ASN A 226 -25.15 7.19 -4.63
C ASN A 226 -25.14 8.06 -5.90
N PHE A 227 -25.43 7.47 -7.06
CA PHE A 227 -25.52 8.23 -8.29
C PHE A 227 -26.68 9.24 -8.18
N PRO A 228 -26.46 10.53 -8.55
CA PRO A 228 -27.46 11.58 -8.32
C PRO A 228 -28.81 11.34 -9.00
N ILE A 229 -28.79 10.70 -10.17
CA ILE A 229 -29.99 10.35 -10.93
C ILE A 229 -30.27 8.86 -10.72
N ARG A 230 -31.18 8.54 -9.80
CA ARG A 230 -31.43 7.16 -9.33
C ARG A 230 -31.71 6.12 -10.42
N PRO A 231 -32.60 6.38 -11.42
CA PRO A 231 -32.84 5.41 -12.51
C PRO A 231 -31.57 5.08 -13.29
N VAL A 232 -30.73 6.07 -13.54
CA VAL A 232 -29.44 5.88 -14.22
C VAL A 232 -28.50 5.03 -13.34
N GLY A 233 -28.45 5.31 -12.04
CA GLY A 233 -27.67 4.49 -11.10
C GLY A 233 -28.10 3.03 -11.11
N TRP A 234 -29.40 2.72 -11.21
CA TRP A 234 -29.90 1.34 -11.31
C TRP A 234 -29.54 0.69 -12.67
N LEU A 235 -29.63 1.42 -13.76
CA LEU A 235 -29.23 0.93 -15.08
C LEU A 235 -27.73 0.61 -15.12
N LEU A 236 -26.91 1.54 -14.64
CA LEU A 236 -25.46 1.35 -14.54
C LEU A 236 -25.13 0.15 -13.63
N TRP A 237 -25.86 -0.02 -12.52
CA TRP A 237 -25.69 -1.17 -11.64
C TRP A 237 -25.92 -2.49 -12.39
N LEU A 238 -26.98 -2.58 -13.16
CA LEU A 238 -27.31 -3.76 -13.97
C LEU A 238 -26.21 -4.07 -15.01
N LEU A 239 -25.67 -3.04 -15.66
CA LEU A 239 -24.61 -3.20 -16.65
C LEU A 239 -23.26 -3.61 -16.04
N VAL A 240 -22.92 -3.04 -14.89
CA VAL A 240 -21.62 -3.25 -14.20
C VAL A 240 -21.63 -4.54 -13.35
N PHE A 241 -22.73 -4.77 -12.64
CA PHE A 241 -22.89 -5.85 -11.67
C PHE A 241 -24.15 -6.69 -11.91
N PRO A 242 -24.31 -7.32 -13.11
CA PRO A 242 -25.52 -8.10 -13.43
C PRO A 242 -25.78 -9.23 -12.42
N TRP A 243 -24.75 -9.79 -11.83
CA TRP A 243 -24.81 -10.83 -10.80
C TRP A 243 -24.47 -10.31 -9.38
N GLY A 244 -24.53 -9.01 -9.18
CA GLY A 244 -24.05 -8.37 -7.95
C GLY A 244 -22.53 -8.32 -7.84
N ARG A 245 -22.06 -7.81 -6.69
CA ARG A 245 -20.63 -7.80 -6.36
C ARG A 245 -20.15 -9.20 -6.03
N ARG A 246 -18.96 -9.56 -6.53
CA ARG A 246 -18.36 -10.87 -6.29
C ARG A 246 -16.94 -10.82 -5.74
N ALA A 247 -16.28 -9.68 -5.80
CA ALA A 247 -14.97 -9.53 -5.20
C ALA A 247 -15.07 -9.58 -3.68
N GLN A 248 -14.22 -10.40 -3.09
CA GLN A 248 -14.03 -10.53 -1.65
C GLN A 248 -12.64 -10.06 -1.28
N GLU A 249 -12.44 -9.72 -0.03
CA GLU A 249 -11.13 -9.46 0.53
C GLU A 249 -10.24 -10.71 0.39
N PRO A 250 -8.91 -10.53 0.33
CA PRO A 250 -7.99 -11.66 0.35
C PRO A 250 -8.24 -12.53 1.58
N SER A 251 -8.18 -13.85 1.41
CA SER A 251 -8.38 -14.76 2.54
C SER A 251 -7.18 -14.73 3.50
N ASP A 252 -7.43 -15.02 4.79
CA ASP A 252 -6.39 -15.10 5.84
C ASP A 252 -5.26 -16.07 5.45
N ARG A 253 -5.64 -17.23 4.86
CA ARG A 253 -4.65 -18.20 4.37
C ARG A 253 -3.71 -17.61 3.33
N LEU A 254 -4.21 -16.77 2.43
CA LEU A 254 -3.39 -16.07 1.46
C LEU A 254 -2.55 -14.98 2.12
N GLY A 255 -3.14 -14.25 3.08
CA GLY A 255 -2.47 -13.25 3.91
C GLY A 255 -1.28 -13.84 4.66
N HIS A 256 -1.46 -14.98 5.35
CA HIS A 256 -0.39 -15.69 6.05
C HIS A 256 0.74 -16.12 5.10
N ARG A 257 0.41 -16.63 3.91
CA ARG A 257 1.42 -17.00 2.91
C ARG A 257 2.20 -15.80 2.38
N ALA A 258 1.53 -14.68 2.17
CA ALA A 258 2.19 -13.44 1.76
C ALA A 258 3.09 -12.87 2.86
N ALA A 259 2.61 -12.86 4.11
CA ALA A 259 3.37 -12.41 5.27
C ALA A 259 4.62 -13.28 5.51
N SER A 260 4.49 -14.59 5.41
CA SER A 260 5.62 -15.53 5.61
C SER A 260 6.79 -15.25 4.67
N LEU A 261 6.52 -14.78 3.44
CA LEU A 261 7.58 -14.40 2.50
C LEU A 261 8.34 -13.12 2.92
N LEU A 262 7.72 -12.26 3.73
CA LEU A 262 8.32 -11.02 4.19
C LEU A 262 8.99 -11.17 5.56
N MET A 263 8.56 -12.17 6.34
CA MET A 263 9.08 -12.46 7.68
C MET A 263 10.37 -13.27 7.68
N SER A 264 10.80 -13.74 6.51
CA SER A 264 12.02 -14.55 6.36
C SER A 264 12.98 -13.90 5.37
N PRO A 265 14.30 -14.03 5.53
CA PRO A 265 15.27 -13.67 4.50
C PRO A 265 14.97 -14.40 3.20
N GLY A 266 15.04 -13.70 2.08
CA GLY A 266 14.80 -14.30 0.77
C GLY A 266 14.59 -13.29 -0.35
N ASP A 267 14.70 -13.79 -1.58
CA ASP A 267 14.69 -12.96 -2.80
C ASP A 267 13.46 -12.04 -2.93
N ALA A 268 12.28 -12.50 -2.50
CA ALA A 268 11.05 -11.70 -2.54
C ALA A 268 11.18 -10.43 -1.67
N ARG A 269 11.69 -10.60 -0.44
CA ARG A 269 11.94 -9.51 0.48
C ARG A 269 13.00 -8.56 -0.08
N ASP A 270 14.11 -9.10 -0.59
CA ASP A 270 15.23 -8.32 -1.12
C ASP A 270 14.81 -7.49 -2.34
N ARG A 271 13.98 -8.06 -3.24
CA ARG A 271 13.41 -7.32 -4.35
C ARG A 271 12.51 -6.17 -3.90
N LEU A 272 11.69 -6.37 -2.88
CA LEU A 272 10.80 -5.33 -2.34
C LEU A 272 11.57 -4.25 -1.58
N ALA A 273 12.64 -4.61 -0.87
CA ALA A 273 13.49 -3.70 -0.12
C ALA A 273 14.55 -3.00 -0.98
N ARG A 274 14.63 -3.28 -2.28
CA ARG A 274 15.61 -2.67 -3.18
C ARG A 274 15.51 -1.14 -3.13
N GLY A 275 16.62 -0.48 -2.80
CA GLY A 275 16.72 0.97 -2.66
C GLY A 275 16.38 1.51 -1.26
N VAL A 276 16.00 0.66 -0.33
CA VAL A 276 15.90 1.04 1.09
C VAL A 276 17.28 0.96 1.73
N PHE A 277 17.64 1.98 2.52
CA PHE A 277 18.91 2.00 3.25
C PHE A 277 18.85 1.07 4.46
N LEU A 278 19.34 -0.15 4.30
CA LEU A 278 19.37 -1.21 5.33
C LEU A 278 20.79 -1.56 5.80
N THR A 279 21.81 -0.76 5.47
CA THR A 279 23.15 -1.00 5.96
C THR A 279 23.19 -0.87 7.48
N PRO A 280 23.61 -1.91 8.22
CA PRO A 280 23.65 -1.88 9.68
C PRO A 280 24.76 -0.92 10.15
N CYS A 281 24.40 0.12 10.85
CA CYS A 281 25.31 1.05 11.50
C CYS A 281 24.66 1.67 12.73
N ALA A 282 25.44 2.37 13.55
CA ALA A 282 24.96 2.98 14.80
C ALA A 282 23.75 3.88 14.58
N ASN A 283 23.72 4.64 13.49
CA ASN A 283 22.67 5.61 13.18
C ASN A 283 21.53 5.02 12.34
N ASN A 284 21.53 3.72 12.08
CA ASN A 284 20.46 3.04 11.34
C ASN A 284 19.87 1.87 12.13
N PRO A 285 18.94 2.15 13.06
CA PRO A 285 18.26 1.09 13.83
C PRO A 285 17.51 0.08 12.96
N ALA A 286 16.87 0.54 11.87
CA ALA A 286 16.17 -0.36 10.94
C ALA A 286 17.15 -1.35 10.28
N GLY A 287 18.33 -0.89 9.86
CA GLY A 287 19.36 -1.78 9.30
C GLY A 287 19.90 -2.77 10.33
N ARG A 288 20.05 -2.38 11.61
CA ARG A 288 20.45 -3.32 12.67
C ARG A 288 19.40 -4.40 12.90
N ILE A 289 18.12 -4.04 12.95
CA ILE A 289 17.00 -4.98 13.12
C ILE A 289 16.91 -5.93 11.92
N ASP A 290 17.07 -5.40 10.71
CA ASP A 290 17.07 -6.22 9.50
C ASP A 290 18.23 -7.22 9.49
N ALA A 291 19.43 -6.81 9.86
CA ALA A 291 20.60 -7.67 9.98
C ALA A 291 20.49 -8.71 11.13
N ALA A 292 19.70 -8.43 12.16
CA ALA A 292 19.44 -9.36 13.26
C ALA A 292 18.50 -10.51 12.85
N LEU A 293 17.56 -10.27 11.93
CA LEU A 293 16.52 -11.23 11.55
C LEU A 293 17.09 -12.63 11.14
N PRO A 294 18.05 -12.74 10.22
CA PRO A 294 18.60 -14.06 9.86
C PRO A 294 19.25 -14.78 11.05
N LYS A 295 19.89 -14.04 11.95
CA LYS A 295 20.53 -14.62 13.15
C LYS A 295 19.49 -15.15 14.14
N VAL A 296 18.39 -14.42 14.34
CA VAL A 296 17.26 -14.85 15.17
C VAL A 296 16.65 -16.14 14.63
N ILE A 297 16.39 -16.20 13.32
CA ILE A 297 15.82 -17.39 12.68
C ILE A 297 16.77 -18.60 12.81
N LEU A 298 18.07 -18.39 12.63
CA LEU A 298 19.08 -19.45 12.76
C LEU A 298 19.20 -19.96 14.19
N ALA A 299 19.03 -19.10 15.18
CA ALA A 299 19.14 -19.45 16.60
C ALA A 299 17.85 -20.10 17.17
N GLU A 300 16.71 -19.99 16.49
CA GLU A 300 15.40 -20.49 16.99
C GLU A 300 15.41 -21.95 17.47
N PRO A 301 16.04 -22.93 16.79
CA PRO A 301 16.09 -24.31 17.29
C PRO A 301 16.86 -24.43 18.61
N VAL A 302 17.95 -23.66 18.77
CA VAL A 302 18.77 -23.65 19.98
C VAL A 302 18.02 -22.94 21.11
N GLU A 303 17.35 -21.85 20.83
CA GLU A 303 16.50 -21.13 21.78
C GLU A 303 15.37 -22.03 22.31
N ARG A 304 14.67 -22.76 21.43
CA ARG A 304 13.64 -23.74 21.84
C ARG A 304 14.19 -24.82 22.76
N LYS A 305 15.40 -25.33 22.49
CA LYS A 305 16.10 -26.30 23.32
C LYS A 305 16.43 -25.74 24.70
N PHE A 306 16.97 -24.53 24.75
CA PHE A 306 17.26 -23.79 25.97
C PHE A 306 15.98 -23.50 26.79
N LEU A 307 14.91 -23.01 26.19
CA LEU A 307 13.65 -22.73 26.89
C LEU A 307 13.00 -23.99 27.47
N LYS A 308 13.20 -25.16 26.85
CA LYS A 308 12.77 -26.45 27.46
C LYS A 308 13.57 -26.76 28.73
N PHE A 309 14.89 -26.54 28.70
CA PHE A 309 15.74 -26.72 29.88
C PHE A 309 15.34 -25.75 31.00
N VAL A 310 15.16 -24.45 30.69
CA VAL A 310 14.78 -23.44 31.70
C VAL A 310 13.46 -23.76 32.40
N LYS A 311 12.51 -24.40 31.69
CA LYS A 311 11.23 -24.85 32.26
C LYS A 311 11.32 -26.21 33.00
N SER A 312 12.42 -26.87 32.96
CA SER A 312 12.61 -28.14 33.67
C SER A 312 12.99 -27.95 35.14
N ALA A 313 12.77 -28.97 35.97
CA ALA A 313 13.19 -28.95 37.37
C ALA A 313 14.74 -28.98 37.53
N GLU A 314 15.47 -29.20 36.44
CA GLU A 314 16.92 -29.22 36.42
C GLU A 314 17.52 -27.77 36.45
N CYS A 315 16.80 -26.78 36.01
CA CYS A 315 17.25 -25.42 36.00
C CYS A 315 16.89 -24.73 37.33
N THR A 316 17.92 -24.36 38.07
CA THR A 316 17.78 -23.70 39.39
C THR A 316 18.27 -22.24 39.39
N ALA A 317 19.01 -21.83 38.35
CA ALA A 317 19.49 -20.48 38.21
C ALA A 317 18.31 -19.52 37.81
N LEU A 318 18.32 -18.32 38.38
CA LEU A 318 17.26 -17.34 38.16
C LEU A 318 17.60 -16.32 37.07
N ASP A 319 18.89 -16.09 36.83
CA ASP A 319 19.38 -15.15 35.81
C ASP A 319 19.78 -15.91 34.53
N PHE A 320 19.78 -15.15 33.43
CA PHE A 320 20.03 -15.70 32.09
C PHE A 320 21.41 -16.32 31.95
N ASP A 321 22.47 -15.70 32.50
CA ASP A 321 23.84 -16.20 32.39
C ASP A 321 24.04 -17.49 33.20
N GLY A 322 23.45 -17.53 34.40
CA GLY A 322 23.43 -18.73 35.24
C GLY A 322 22.66 -19.90 34.59
N GLN A 323 21.52 -19.63 33.99
CA GLN A 323 20.72 -20.61 33.23
C GLN A 323 21.53 -21.19 32.06
N LEU A 324 22.23 -20.33 31.31
CA LEU A 324 23.10 -20.74 30.21
C LEU A 324 24.28 -21.61 30.72
N ALA A 325 24.90 -21.21 31.84
CA ALA A 325 26.01 -21.98 32.45
C ALA A 325 25.53 -23.36 32.86
N GLN A 326 24.39 -23.46 33.57
CA GLN A 326 23.81 -24.73 33.98
C GLN A 326 23.42 -25.62 32.80
N ALA A 327 22.87 -25.02 31.72
CA ALA A 327 22.50 -25.76 30.52
C ALA A 327 23.70 -26.39 29.82
N VAL A 328 24.86 -25.74 29.85
CA VAL A 328 26.12 -26.31 29.31
C VAL A 328 26.67 -27.38 30.25
N GLU A 329 26.74 -27.11 31.54
CA GLU A 329 27.23 -28.05 32.56
C GLU A 329 26.44 -29.37 32.54
N ARG A 330 25.14 -29.29 32.36
CA ARG A 330 24.24 -30.46 32.28
C ARG A 330 24.13 -31.08 30.87
N GLY A 331 24.88 -30.60 29.90
CA GLY A 331 24.94 -31.16 28.56
C GLY A 331 23.72 -30.87 27.66
N HIS A 332 22.86 -29.95 28.07
CA HIS A 332 21.73 -29.51 27.25
C HIS A 332 22.15 -28.56 26.13
N LEU A 333 23.23 -27.80 26.32
CA LEU A 333 23.82 -26.91 25.32
C LEU A 333 25.31 -27.14 25.13
N THR A 334 25.81 -26.90 23.96
CA THR A 334 27.25 -26.78 23.69
C THR A 334 27.75 -25.38 24.03
N ALA A 335 29.08 -25.21 24.15
CA ALA A 335 29.66 -23.88 24.33
C ALA A 335 29.35 -22.93 23.16
N ALA A 336 29.32 -23.45 21.93
CA ALA A 336 28.96 -22.67 20.74
C ALA A 336 27.50 -22.21 20.77
N GLU A 337 26.57 -23.09 21.14
CA GLU A 337 25.15 -22.76 21.32
C GLU A 337 24.93 -21.71 22.42
N LYS A 338 25.70 -21.76 23.49
CA LYS A 338 25.70 -20.74 24.54
C LYS A 338 26.06 -19.34 23.99
N GLU A 339 27.14 -19.24 23.23
CA GLU A 339 27.55 -17.94 22.66
C GLU A 339 26.53 -17.44 21.61
N GLN A 340 25.94 -18.34 20.82
CA GLN A 340 24.85 -18.03 19.92
C GLN A 340 23.63 -17.43 20.63
N LEU A 341 23.24 -18.00 21.78
CA LEU A 341 22.13 -17.50 22.59
C LEU A 341 22.46 -16.17 23.27
N LYS A 342 23.71 -15.93 23.68
CA LYS A 342 24.14 -14.62 24.16
C LYS A 342 24.01 -13.53 23.07
N GLU A 343 24.49 -13.85 21.86
CA GLU A 343 24.34 -12.93 20.73
C GLU A 343 22.86 -12.67 20.43
N LEU A 344 22.03 -13.73 20.38
CA LEU A 344 20.58 -13.60 20.20
C LEU A 344 19.95 -12.69 21.26
N HIS A 345 20.29 -12.90 22.54
CA HIS A 345 19.76 -12.10 23.63
C HIS A 345 20.16 -10.63 23.47
N ALA A 346 21.41 -10.33 23.15
CA ALA A 346 21.86 -8.95 22.92
C ALA A 346 21.12 -8.26 21.77
N LEU A 347 20.93 -8.97 20.64
CA LEU A 347 20.19 -8.45 19.48
C LEU A 347 18.71 -8.21 19.82
N THR A 348 18.08 -9.14 20.51
CA THR A 348 16.69 -9.00 20.96
C THR A 348 16.55 -7.83 21.93
N TRP A 349 17.48 -7.71 22.88
CA TRP A 349 17.49 -6.61 23.83
C TRP A 349 17.65 -5.25 23.15
N ASP A 350 18.56 -5.09 22.19
CA ASP A 350 18.69 -3.85 21.40
C ASP A 350 17.39 -3.51 20.65
N ALA A 351 16.73 -4.53 20.11
CA ALA A 351 15.48 -4.35 19.36
C ALA A 351 14.31 -3.89 20.25
N ILE A 352 14.18 -4.40 21.49
CA ILE A 352 13.03 -4.12 22.37
C ILE A 352 13.29 -3.04 23.43
N THR A 353 14.55 -2.69 23.72
CA THR A 353 14.88 -1.71 24.77
C THR A 353 14.27 -0.34 24.44
N VAL A 354 13.57 0.21 25.40
CA VAL A 354 13.01 1.56 25.38
C VAL A 354 14.09 2.57 25.80
N ASP A 355 13.97 3.81 25.36
CA ASP A 355 14.84 4.87 25.84
C ASP A 355 14.70 5.09 27.35
N ASP A 356 15.81 5.28 28.02
CA ASP A 356 15.93 5.60 29.43
C ASP A 356 16.61 6.95 29.57
N PHE A 357 16.11 7.79 30.49
CA PHE A 357 16.58 9.14 30.69
C PHE A 357 17.02 9.32 32.14
N ASP A 358 18.12 10.00 32.35
CA ASP A 358 18.50 10.46 33.68
C ASP A 358 17.39 11.37 34.25
N PRO A 359 16.97 11.21 35.51
CA PRO A 359 16.04 12.13 36.17
C PRO A 359 16.38 13.60 35.99
N ALA A 360 17.66 13.93 35.87
CA ALA A 360 18.14 15.30 35.62
C ALA A 360 17.74 15.80 34.21
N ASP A 361 17.60 14.91 33.23
CA ASP A 361 17.16 15.26 31.87
C ASP A 361 15.66 15.58 31.80
N LEU A 362 14.90 15.14 32.80
CA LEU A 362 13.45 15.36 32.90
C LEU A 362 13.09 16.66 33.63
N GLU A 363 14.07 17.44 34.08
CA GLU A 363 13.84 18.72 34.73
C GLU A 363 13.13 19.70 33.78
N SER A 364 12.19 20.47 34.33
CA SER A 364 11.51 21.51 33.57
C SER A 364 12.53 22.48 32.95
N ALA A 365 12.23 22.97 31.75
CA ALA A 365 13.10 23.94 31.07
C ALA A 365 13.43 25.20 31.91
N ALA A 366 12.58 25.54 32.87
CA ALA A 366 12.78 26.63 33.82
C ALA A 366 13.88 26.28 34.84
N LEU A 367 13.86 25.05 35.41
CA LEU A 367 14.89 24.58 36.34
C LEU A 367 16.23 24.38 35.63
N TYR A 368 16.23 23.86 34.41
CA TYR A 368 17.42 23.70 33.58
C TYR A 368 18.08 25.05 33.26
N ARG A 369 17.30 26.10 32.91
CA ARG A 369 17.81 27.46 32.69
C ARG A 369 18.38 28.04 33.97
N LYS A 370 17.72 27.88 35.13
CA LYS A 370 18.19 28.36 36.42
C LYS A 370 19.55 27.77 36.80
N ARG A 371 19.70 26.44 36.71
CA ARG A 371 20.97 25.75 36.96
C ARG A 371 22.09 26.16 36.01
N ARG A 372 21.75 26.43 34.73
CA ARG A 372 22.75 26.86 33.76
C ARG A 372 23.26 28.25 34.00
N ILE A 373 22.40 29.15 34.50
CA ILE A 373 22.77 30.49 34.93
C ILE A 373 23.62 30.42 36.20
N GLU A 374 23.25 29.61 37.19
CA GLU A 374 23.99 29.39 38.42
C GLU A 374 25.38 28.77 38.21
N LYS A 375 25.56 27.93 37.16
CA LYS A 375 26.86 27.35 36.77
C LYS A 375 27.72 28.29 35.94
N ALA A 376 27.15 29.35 35.37
CA ALA A 376 27.86 30.34 34.55
C ALA A 376 28.24 31.62 35.36
N ALA A 377 27.72 31.78 36.58
CA ALA A 377 28.07 32.80 37.53
C ALA A 377 29.12 32.28 38.55
#